data_91c78807269900688fd6065bed39b0e4
#
_entry.id   91c78807269900688fd6065bed39b0e4
#
_cell.length_a   1.000
_cell.length_b   1.000
_cell.length_c   1.000
_cell.angle_alpha   90.00
_cell.angle_beta   90.00
_cell.angle_gamma   90.00
#
_symmetry.space_group_name_H-M   'P 1'
#
loop_
_entity.id
_entity.type
_entity.pdbx_description
1 polymer ?
#
loop_
_entity_poly.entity_id
_entity_poly.type
_entity_poly.pdbx_seq_one_letter_code
_entity_poly.pdbx_strand_id
1 'polypeptide(L)'
;MPLDEIYVTYLNGQSRGRLATVTPGGSPQNKPVGFRYNADLGTIDIIGFNLERSAKYRNIGVNPAVSFVVDDAIGEGAENMRMLEIRGEAEQVAADGSHLIRIHPRRLVGWNIDPQHPGMQTANVAGRDGSPGTGPDRPELDVGGQAATDAADAAARLVEELQAGWEARDADITNRHFAADLLWGSPFGATVHGYEPLHAIHLRLKQQGRGGPASRFELVKVLAPAPGIALAQIRRAALGPDGQPVEPSHDLTGPFSEMVLYVLVRRGGTWWVAAGQNTPIQPPPG
;
A
#
# COMPACT_ATOMS: atom_id res chain seq x y z
N MET A 1 24.42 8.86 -1.41
CA MET A 1 24.73 8.76 -2.85
C MET A 1 24.24 10.04 -3.51
N PRO A 2 24.98 10.64 -4.45
CA PRO A 2 24.49 11.81 -5.19
C PRO A 2 23.21 11.42 -5.96
N LEU A 3 22.36 12.40 -6.23
CA LEU A 3 21.22 12.23 -7.11
C LEU A 3 21.70 11.99 -8.54
N ASP A 4 20.87 11.38 -9.38
CA ASP A 4 21.19 11.22 -10.81
C ASP A 4 21.47 12.58 -11.45
N GLU A 5 22.41 12.62 -12.38
CA GLU A 5 22.93 13.84 -12.99
C GLU A 5 21.82 14.72 -13.62
N ILE A 6 20.78 14.09 -14.14
CA ILE A 6 19.65 14.80 -14.75
C ILE A 6 18.88 15.64 -13.71
N TYR A 7 18.65 15.09 -12.50
CA TYR A 7 18.00 15.84 -11.41
C TYR A 7 18.90 16.92 -10.85
N VAL A 8 20.21 16.63 -10.74
CA VAL A 8 21.22 17.62 -10.30
C VAL A 8 21.28 18.79 -11.27
N THR A 9 21.30 18.51 -12.56
CA THR A 9 21.31 19.53 -13.61
C THR A 9 20.04 20.40 -13.52
N TYR A 10 18.88 19.77 -13.36
CA TYR A 10 17.63 20.52 -13.18
C TYR A 10 17.65 21.41 -11.95
N LEU A 11 18.04 20.88 -10.78
CA LEU A 11 18.13 21.63 -9.53
C LEU A 11 19.09 22.81 -9.61
N ASN A 12 20.26 22.62 -10.22
CA ASN A 12 21.27 23.70 -10.38
C ASN A 12 20.78 24.82 -11.30
N GLY A 13 19.85 24.55 -12.19
CA GLY A 13 19.19 25.55 -13.04
C GLY A 13 18.12 26.38 -12.30
N GLN A 14 17.80 26.05 -11.05
CA GLN A 14 16.72 26.66 -10.30
C GLN A 14 17.25 27.41 -9.08
N SER A 15 16.62 28.53 -8.75
CA SER A 15 17.05 29.36 -7.60
C SER A 15 16.08 29.32 -6.41
N ARG A 16 14.88 28.80 -6.60
CA ARG A 16 13.80 28.77 -5.61
C ARG A 16 13.04 27.48 -5.69
N GLY A 17 12.56 27.05 -4.53
CA GLY A 17 11.63 25.93 -4.41
C GLY A 17 10.59 26.23 -3.33
N ARG A 18 9.71 25.29 -3.08
CA ARG A 18 8.67 25.36 -2.06
C ARG A 18 8.88 24.26 -1.05
N LEU A 19 9.11 24.65 0.20
CA LEU A 19 9.31 23.72 1.31
C LEU A 19 8.01 23.57 2.11
N ALA A 20 7.48 22.37 2.14
CA ALA A 20 6.39 21.97 3.02
C ALA A 20 6.96 21.36 4.31
N THR A 21 6.44 21.83 5.45
CA THR A 21 6.73 21.34 6.81
C THR A 21 5.43 21.15 7.57
N VAL A 22 5.44 20.38 8.64
CA VAL A 22 4.26 20.12 9.48
C VAL A 22 4.45 20.81 10.84
N THR A 23 3.45 21.57 11.26
CA THR A 23 3.46 22.20 12.60
C THR A 23 3.34 21.16 13.70
N PRO A 24 3.69 21.48 14.97
CA PRO A 24 3.44 20.58 16.10
C PRO A 24 1.97 20.14 16.24
N GLY A 25 1.03 20.95 15.76
CA GLY A 25 -0.41 20.62 15.74
C GLY A 25 -0.87 19.83 14.50
N GLY A 26 0.07 19.34 13.65
CA GLY A 26 -0.27 18.50 12.49
C GLY A 26 -0.65 19.29 11.22
N SER A 27 -0.71 20.64 11.26
CA SER A 27 -1.09 21.43 10.09
C SER A 27 0.08 21.59 9.11
N PRO A 28 -0.10 21.32 7.80
CA PRO A 28 0.93 21.55 6.80
C PRO A 28 1.14 23.05 6.54
N GLN A 29 2.39 23.44 6.35
CA GLN A 29 2.78 24.78 5.93
C GLN A 29 3.72 24.69 4.75
N ASN A 30 3.45 25.46 3.68
CA ASN A 30 4.28 25.53 2.48
C ASN A 30 4.79 26.95 2.27
N LYS A 31 6.09 27.11 2.05
CA LYS A 31 6.74 28.42 1.88
C LYS A 31 7.77 28.38 0.74
N PRO A 32 7.85 29.46 -0.08
CA PRO A 32 8.96 29.63 -1.00
C PRO A 32 10.27 29.81 -0.21
N VAL A 33 11.32 29.17 -0.70
CA VAL A 33 12.67 29.19 -0.09
C VAL A 33 13.74 29.25 -1.17
N GLY A 34 14.88 29.89 -0.84
CA GLY A 34 16.12 29.73 -1.57
C GLY A 34 16.80 28.44 -1.15
N PHE A 35 17.47 27.76 -2.08
CA PHE A 35 18.15 26.51 -1.83
C PHE A 35 19.40 26.36 -2.67
N ARG A 36 20.20 25.37 -2.32
CA ARG A 36 21.30 24.83 -3.15
C ARG A 36 21.37 23.32 -2.99
N TYR A 37 21.75 22.63 -4.04
CA TYR A 37 22.15 21.23 -3.97
C TYR A 37 23.58 21.14 -3.41
N ASN A 38 23.76 20.30 -2.41
CA ASN A 38 25.06 19.99 -1.83
C ASN A 38 25.54 18.66 -2.40
N ALA A 39 26.44 18.73 -3.37
CA ALA A 39 26.92 17.53 -4.09
C ALA A 39 27.74 16.59 -3.19
N ASP A 40 28.48 17.11 -2.21
CA ASP A 40 29.32 16.31 -1.32
C ASP A 40 28.49 15.42 -0.40
N LEU A 41 27.31 15.91 0.00
CA LEU A 41 26.42 15.23 0.92
C LEU A 41 25.22 14.58 0.22
N GLY A 42 24.93 14.94 -1.03
CA GLY A 42 23.72 14.51 -1.75
C GLY A 42 22.43 15.08 -1.14
N THR A 43 22.49 16.31 -0.59
CA THR A 43 21.39 16.94 0.16
C THR A 43 20.95 18.25 -0.47
N ILE A 44 19.75 18.73 -0.05
CA ILE A 44 19.28 20.07 -0.40
C ILE A 44 19.43 20.95 0.84
N ASP A 45 20.26 21.98 0.73
CA ASP A 45 20.46 22.96 1.79
C ASP A 45 19.56 24.19 1.54
N ILE A 46 18.59 24.42 2.43
CA ILE A 46 17.74 25.61 2.43
C ILE A 46 18.47 26.71 3.18
N ILE A 47 18.65 27.83 2.52
CA ILE A 47 19.33 28.99 3.05
C ILE A 47 18.36 30.16 3.20
N GLY A 48 18.64 31.06 4.11
CA GLY A 48 17.80 32.24 4.30
C GLY A 48 18.26 33.12 5.46
N PHE A 49 17.79 34.35 5.46
CA PHE A 49 18.08 35.33 6.51
C PHE A 49 17.25 35.00 7.77
N ASN A 50 17.88 35.00 8.95
CA ASN A 50 17.25 34.68 10.26
C ASN A 50 16.43 33.39 10.24
N LEU A 51 16.97 32.35 9.58
CA LEU A 51 16.25 31.10 9.35
C LEU A 51 15.88 30.41 10.67
N GLU A 52 16.72 30.52 11.70
CA GLU A 52 16.51 29.96 13.06
C GLU A 52 15.26 30.50 13.76
N ARG A 53 14.78 31.69 13.38
CA ARG A 53 13.56 32.28 13.91
C ARG A 53 12.30 31.92 13.14
N SER A 54 12.47 31.25 12.02
CA SER A 54 11.33 30.94 11.15
C SER A 54 10.49 29.76 11.68
N ALA A 55 9.19 29.75 11.34
CA ALA A 55 8.29 28.64 11.69
C ALA A 55 8.76 27.31 11.10
N LYS A 56 9.23 27.30 9.84
CA LYS A 56 9.72 26.08 9.18
C LYS A 56 10.91 25.47 9.91
N TYR A 57 11.83 26.28 10.43
CA TYR A 57 12.97 25.80 11.20
C TYR A 57 12.50 25.14 12.51
N ARG A 58 11.59 25.78 13.25
CA ARG A 58 11.01 25.19 14.47
C ARG A 58 10.21 23.92 14.19
N ASN A 59 9.43 23.89 13.11
CA ASN A 59 8.64 22.73 12.73
C ASN A 59 9.50 21.49 12.54
N ILE A 60 10.63 21.64 11.84
CA ILE A 60 11.58 20.56 11.56
C ILE A 60 12.19 19.99 12.84
N GLY A 61 12.42 20.81 13.86
CA GLY A 61 12.89 20.33 15.17
C GLY A 61 11.91 19.44 15.91
N VAL A 62 10.62 19.44 15.51
CA VAL A 62 9.56 18.59 16.09
C VAL A 62 9.17 17.46 15.14
N ASN A 63 9.05 17.75 13.85
CA ASN A 63 8.72 16.78 12.80
C ASN A 63 9.67 16.98 11.62
N PRO A 64 10.64 16.08 11.43
CA PRO A 64 11.63 16.17 10.37
C PRO A 64 11.08 15.88 8.96
N ALA A 65 9.89 15.30 8.83
CA ALA A 65 9.32 14.95 7.54
C ALA A 65 9.00 16.20 6.71
N VAL A 66 9.50 16.23 5.48
CA VAL A 66 9.33 17.36 4.56
C VAL A 66 9.06 16.89 3.13
N SER A 67 8.38 17.79 2.38
CA SER A 67 8.33 17.74 0.92
C SER A 67 8.87 19.07 0.38
N PHE A 68 9.78 18.96 -0.58
CA PHE A 68 10.38 20.11 -1.26
C PHE A 68 10.13 20.00 -2.75
N VAL A 69 9.51 21.04 -3.33
CA VAL A 69 9.14 21.07 -4.75
C VAL A 69 9.87 22.21 -5.47
N VAL A 70 10.40 21.86 -6.63
CA VAL A 70 10.92 22.80 -7.63
C VAL A 70 10.14 22.60 -8.90
N ASP A 71 9.63 23.68 -9.50
CA ASP A 71 8.84 23.62 -10.73
C ASP A 71 9.14 24.81 -11.63
N ASP A 72 9.10 24.60 -12.94
CA ASP A 72 9.19 25.62 -13.96
C ASP A 72 8.38 25.24 -15.21
N ALA A 73 8.35 26.15 -16.17
CA ALA A 73 7.77 25.89 -17.49
C ALA A 73 8.77 26.29 -18.58
N ILE A 74 8.96 25.41 -19.57
CA ILE A 74 9.83 25.65 -20.73
C ILE A 74 9.09 26.18 -21.96
N GLY A 75 7.78 26.47 -21.81
CA GLY A 75 6.88 26.97 -22.84
C GLY A 75 5.48 27.17 -22.31
N GLU A 76 4.53 27.47 -23.19
CA GLU A 76 3.12 27.53 -22.85
C GLU A 76 2.49 26.12 -22.88
N GLY A 77 1.47 25.90 -22.04
CA GLY A 77 0.76 24.64 -21.93
C GLY A 77 1.29 23.72 -20.81
N ALA A 78 0.41 22.86 -20.30
CA ALA A 78 0.72 21.96 -19.19
C ALA A 78 1.78 20.91 -19.56
N GLU A 79 1.90 20.56 -20.82
CA GLU A 79 2.90 19.63 -21.35
C GLU A 79 4.33 20.18 -21.25
N ASN A 80 4.48 21.50 -21.14
CA ASN A 80 5.77 22.18 -20.99
C ASN A 80 6.16 22.45 -19.53
N MET A 81 5.32 22.04 -18.57
CA MET A 81 5.66 22.11 -17.15
C MET A 81 6.65 21.01 -16.78
N ARG A 82 7.64 21.38 -15.97
CA ARG A 82 8.55 20.43 -15.32
C ARG A 82 8.45 20.61 -13.80
N MET A 83 8.57 19.50 -13.09
CA MET A 83 8.50 19.49 -11.62
C MET A 83 9.41 18.42 -11.06
N LEU A 84 10.08 18.73 -9.96
CA LEU A 84 10.77 17.76 -9.12
C LEU A 84 10.30 17.93 -7.68
N GLU A 85 9.62 16.92 -7.15
CA GLU A 85 9.31 16.79 -5.72
C GLU A 85 10.36 15.92 -5.06
N ILE A 86 10.95 16.40 -3.97
CA ILE A 86 11.90 15.70 -3.12
C ILE A 86 11.25 15.49 -1.77
N ARG A 87 10.90 14.25 -1.45
CA ARG A 87 10.42 13.85 -0.13
C ARG A 87 11.57 13.32 0.69
N GLY A 88 11.62 13.70 1.97
CA GLY A 88 12.70 13.26 2.84
C GLY A 88 12.56 13.77 4.26
N GLU A 89 13.67 13.70 4.97
CA GLU A 89 13.81 14.21 6.32
C GLU A 89 14.74 15.41 6.33
N ALA A 90 14.40 16.40 7.14
CA ALA A 90 15.21 17.60 7.28
C ALA A 90 15.78 17.74 8.69
N GLU A 91 16.96 18.26 8.78
CA GLU A 91 17.64 18.60 10.03
C GLU A 91 17.95 20.10 10.11
N GLN A 92 18.01 20.59 11.33
CA GLN A 92 18.52 21.93 11.64
C GLN A 92 20.05 21.85 11.72
N VAL A 93 20.74 22.63 10.89
CA VAL A 93 22.19 22.71 10.91
C VAL A 93 22.62 24.10 11.34
N ALA A 94 23.50 24.18 12.34
CA ALA A 94 24.14 25.40 12.79
C ALA A 94 25.65 25.25 12.64
N ALA A 95 26.28 26.12 11.85
CA ALA A 95 27.73 26.15 11.66
C ALA A 95 28.19 27.59 11.48
N ASP A 96 29.26 27.96 12.18
CA ASP A 96 29.93 29.27 12.06
C ASP A 96 28.99 30.48 12.15
N GLY A 97 28.00 30.42 13.06
CA GLY A 97 27.03 31.48 13.28
C GLY A 97 25.96 31.59 12.19
N SER A 98 25.94 30.70 11.22
CA SER A 98 24.89 30.57 10.21
C SER A 98 23.98 29.38 10.49
N HIS A 99 22.72 29.48 10.08
CA HIS A 99 21.72 28.42 10.20
C HIS A 99 21.21 28.03 8.81
N LEU A 100 21.09 26.72 8.57
CA LEU A 100 20.45 26.19 7.39
C LEU A 100 19.54 25.00 7.77
N ILE A 101 18.60 24.67 6.88
CA ILE A 101 17.85 23.43 6.93
C ILE A 101 18.45 22.50 5.88
N ARG A 102 18.87 21.30 6.28
CA ARG A 102 19.39 20.29 5.38
C ARG A 102 18.35 19.22 5.16
N ILE A 103 17.97 19.00 3.92
CA ILE A 103 17.01 17.95 3.53
C ILE A 103 17.83 16.77 3.01
N HIS A 104 17.60 15.61 3.61
CA HIS A 104 18.10 14.32 3.15
C HIS A 104 17.06 13.69 2.25
N PRO A 105 17.26 13.64 0.93
CA PRO A 105 16.31 13.05 0.00
C PRO A 105 16.10 11.56 0.30
N ARG A 106 14.84 11.10 0.25
CA ARG A 106 14.45 9.70 0.36
C ARG A 106 13.76 9.22 -0.91
N ARG A 107 12.93 10.08 -1.49
CA ARG A 107 12.18 9.79 -2.71
C ARG A 107 12.10 11.02 -3.60
N LEU A 108 12.25 10.79 -4.89
CA LEU A 108 12.07 11.77 -5.94
C LEU A 108 10.79 11.44 -6.73
N VAL A 109 10.05 12.47 -7.10
CA VAL A 109 8.95 12.40 -8.07
C VAL A 109 9.21 13.49 -9.11
N GLY A 110 9.60 13.10 -10.29
CA GLY A 110 9.86 13.99 -11.43
C GLY A 110 8.68 14.01 -12.40
N TRP A 111 8.41 15.15 -12.99
CA TRP A 111 7.52 15.29 -14.14
C TRP A 111 8.27 16.04 -15.25
N ASN A 112 8.38 15.40 -16.43
CA ASN A 112 9.05 15.96 -17.62
C ASN A 112 10.48 16.49 -17.36
N ILE A 113 11.21 15.93 -16.39
CA ILE A 113 12.61 16.32 -16.13
C ILE A 113 13.53 15.70 -17.18
N ASP A 114 13.29 14.45 -17.53
CA ASP A 114 14.05 13.75 -18.55
C ASP A 114 13.35 13.87 -19.91
N PRO A 115 13.95 14.59 -20.89
CA PRO A 115 13.36 14.71 -22.22
C PRO A 115 13.27 13.37 -22.98
N GLN A 116 14.09 12.38 -22.62
CA GLN A 116 14.06 11.05 -23.25
C GLN A 116 12.93 10.18 -22.70
N HIS A 117 12.49 10.47 -21.48
CA HIS A 117 11.41 9.76 -20.79
C HIS A 117 10.40 10.78 -20.22
N PRO A 118 9.56 11.38 -21.08
CA PRO A 118 8.57 12.36 -20.61
C PRO A 118 7.51 11.71 -19.71
N GLY A 119 6.86 12.55 -18.91
CA GLY A 119 5.84 12.12 -17.93
C GLY A 119 6.37 11.94 -16.53
N MET A 120 5.63 11.20 -15.70
CA MET A 120 5.95 11.02 -14.29
C MET A 120 6.98 9.91 -14.09
N GLN A 121 8.01 10.22 -13.33
CA GLN A 121 9.04 9.27 -12.92
C GLN A 121 9.23 9.31 -11.42
N THR A 122 9.52 8.18 -10.81
CA THR A 122 9.81 8.09 -9.39
C THR A 122 11.11 7.33 -9.15
N ALA A 123 11.92 7.83 -8.22
CA ALA A 123 13.14 7.15 -7.78
C ALA A 123 13.24 7.20 -6.25
N ASN A 124 13.72 6.11 -5.65
CA ASN A 124 14.13 6.12 -4.25
C ASN A 124 15.62 6.47 -4.18
N VAL A 125 15.97 7.33 -3.23
CA VAL A 125 17.37 7.70 -2.99
C VAL A 125 17.91 6.78 -1.91
N ALA A 126 19.02 6.10 -2.19
CA ALA A 126 19.69 5.25 -1.21
C ALA A 126 20.17 6.08 -0.01
N GLY A 127 19.93 5.60 1.20
CA GLY A 127 20.43 6.22 2.43
C GLY A 127 21.95 6.25 2.50
N ARG A 128 22.50 7.00 3.47
CA ARG A 128 23.96 7.09 3.73
C ARG A 128 24.63 5.74 4.00
N ASP A 129 23.87 4.73 4.38
CA ASP A 129 24.28 3.35 4.65
C ASP A 129 24.21 2.43 3.42
N GLY A 130 23.90 2.98 2.23
CA GLY A 130 23.75 2.21 0.99
C GLY A 130 22.47 1.40 0.89
N SER A 131 21.60 1.48 1.89
CA SER A 131 20.25 0.88 1.82
C SER A 131 19.41 1.70 0.85
N PRO A 132 18.60 1.07 -0.04
CA PRO A 132 17.58 1.80 -0.80
C PRO A 132 16.75 2.55 0.22
N GLY A 133 16.52 3.87 -0.01
CA GLY A 133 15.77 4.74 0.89
C GLY A 133 14.48 4.05 1.29
N THR A 134 14.49 3.38 2.42
CA THR A 134 13.32 2.73 2.99
C THR A 134 12.36 3.85 3.35
N GLY A 135 11.15 3.79 2.78
CA GLY A 135 10.00 4.42 3.43
C GLY A 135 10.01 4.05 4.93
N PRO A 136 9.12 4.60 5.75
CA PRO A 136 9.11 4.34 7.18
C PRO A 136 9.42 2.87 7.39
N ASP A 137 10.36 2.59 8.30
CA ASP A 137 10.79 1.22 8.63
C ASP A 137 9.54 0.37 8.72
N ARG A 138 9.35 -0.50 7.73
CA ARG A 138 8.10 -1.25 7.61
C ARG A 138 8.20 -2.45 8.53
N PRO A 139 7.50 -2.45 9.68
CA PRO A 139 7.59 -3.57 10.58
C PRO A 139 7.08 -4.83 9.88
N GLU A 140 7.72 -5.95 10.13
CA GLU A 140 7.10 -7.24 9.89
C GLU A 140 5.92 -7.38 10.85
N LEU A 141 4.73 -7.59 10.30
CA LEU A 141 3.52 -7.71 11.11
C LEU A 141 3.28 -9.13 11.60
N ASP A 142 3.96 -10.13 11.03
CA ASP A 142 3.84 -11.51 11.50
C ASP A 142 4.56 -11.64 12.84
N VAL A 143 3.79 -11.88 13.91
CA VAL A 143 4.36 -12.01 15.25
C VAL A 143 5.08 -13.33 15.48
N GLY A 144 5.00 -14.29 14.54
CA GLY A 144 5.66 -15.58 14.61
C GLY A 144 5.20 -16.48 15.75
N GLY A 145 5.98 -17.53 16.02
CA GLY A 145 5.78 -18.44 17.16
C GLY A 145 4.40 -19.10 17.19
N GLN A 146 3.87 -19.31 18.41
CA GLN A 146 2.58 -19.99 18.62
C GLN A 146 1.40 -19.29 17.94
N ALA A 147 1.43 -17.95 17.87
CA ALA A 147 0.36 -17.18 17.23
C ALA A 147 0.30 -17.45 15.72
N ALA A 148 1.45 -17.55 15.05
CA ALA A 148 1.51 -17.91 13.63
C ALA A 148 1.04 -19.35 13.38
N THR A 149 1.40 -20.29 14.26
CA THR A 149 0.92 -21.68 14.20
C THR A 149 -0.60 -21.75 14.37
N ASP A 150 -1.13 -21.11 15.41
CA ASP A 150 -2.59 -21.06 15.67
C ASP A 150 -3.36 -20.43 14.48
N ALA A 151 -2.80 -19.39 13.86
CA ALA A 151 -3.38 -18.75 12.69
C ALA A 151 -3.38 -19.66 11.46
N ALA A 152 -2.27 -20.36 11.22
CA ALA A 152 -2.14 -21.32 10.12
C ALA A 152 -3.12 -22.48 10.26
N ASP A 153 -3.24 -23.03 11.45
CA ASP A 153 -4.19 -24.11 11.76
C ASP A 153 -5.66 -23.66 11.59
N ALA A 154 -5.95 -22.42 11.99
CA ALA A 154 -7.30 -21.86 11.80
C ALA A 154 -7.64 -21.67 10.32
N ALA A 155 -6.68 -21.15 9.53
CA ALA A 155 -6.85 -20.96 8.10
C ALA A 155 -6.99 -22.30 7.35
N ALA A 156 -6.22 -23.31 7.74
CA ALA A 156 -6.32 -24.66 7.16
C ALA A 156 -7.71 -25.26 7.42
N ARG A 157 -8.22 -25.18 8.65
CA ARG A 157 -9.58 -25.64 8.98
C ARG A 157 -10.65 -24.89 8.19
N LEU A 158 -10.49 -23.57 8.00
CA LEU A 158 -11.42 -22.81 7.16
C LEU A 158 -11.42 -23.33 5.71
N VAL A 159 -10.26 -23.64 5.13
CA VAL A 159 -10.16 -24.23 3.78
C VAL A 159 -10.92 -25.55 3.70
N GLU A 160 -10.77 -26.44 4.69
CA GLU A 160 -11.49 -27.71 4.76
C GLU A 160 -13.01 -27.50 4.83
N GLU A 161 -13.49 -26.57 5.63
CA GLU A 161 -14.92 -26.24 5.75
C GLU A 161 -15.49 -25.63 4.46
N LEU A 162 -14.74 -24.71 3.84
CA LEU A 162 -15.13 -24.11 2.56
C LEU A 162 -15.23 -25.18 1.46
N GLN A 163 -14.25 -26.12 1.41
CA GLN A 163 -14.24 -27.22 0.47
C GLN A 163 -15.44 -28.15 0.70
N ALA A 164 -15.64 -28.60 1.94
CA ALA A 164 -16.74 -29.49 2.30
C ALA A 164 -18.10 -28.86 2.01
N GLY A 165 -18.31 -27.61 2.38
CA GLY A 165 -19.55 -26.88 2.11
C GLY A 165 -19.78 -26.60 0.63
N TRP A 166 -18.73 -26.44 -0.16
CA TRP A 166 -18.82 -26.30 -1.61
C TRP A 166 -19.24 -27.62 -2.27
N GLU A 167 -18.58 -28.73 -1.93
CA GLU A 167 -18.88 -30.06 -2.45
C GLU A 167 -20.28 -30.52 -2.07
N ALA A 168 -20.67 -30.35 -0.80
CA ALA A 168 -21.99 -30.67 -0.31
C ALA A 168 -23.10 -29.75 -0.84
N ARG A 169 -22.72 -28.59 -1.45
CA ARG A 169 -23.63 -27.50 -1.79
C ARG A 169 -24.44 -27.02 -0.59
N ASP A 170 -23.78 -26.96 0.55
CA ASP A 170 -24.37 -26.64 1.84
C ASP A 170 -23.83 -25.30 2.36
N ALA A 171 -24.76 -24.34 2.54
CA ALA A 171 -24.41 -23.02 3.04
C ALA A 171 -24.15 -22.99 4.54
N ASP A 172 -24.77 -23.91 5.31
CA ASP A 172 -24.56 -24.02 6.76
C ASP A 172 -23.15 -24.50 7.05
N ILE A 173 -22.64 -25.45 6.26
CA ILE A 173 -21.26 -25.90 6.36
C ILE A 173 -20.30 -24.78 5.94
N THR A 174 -20.56 -24.15 4.79
CA THR A 174 -19.70 -23.07 4.27
C THR A 174 -19.55 -21.90 5.24
N ASN A 175 -20.65 -21.52 5.92
CA ASN A 175 -20.71 -20.31 6.76
C ASN A 175 -20.62 -20.63 8.26
N ARG A 176 -20.33 -21.85 8.65
CA ARG A 176 -20.36 -22.32 10.04
C ARG A 176 -19.64 -21.41 11.03
N HIS A 177 -18.50 -20.91 10.63
CA HIS A 177 -17.64 -20.05 11.47
C HIS A 177 -17.60 -18.58 11.00
N PHE A 178 -18.66 -18.12 10.31
CA PHE A 178 -18.79 -16.71 9.96
C PHE A 178 -19.42 -15.96 11.13
N ALA A 179 -18.82 -14.83 11.51
CA ALA A 179 -19.28 -14.02 12.66
C ALA A 179 -20.65 -13.35 12.37
N ALA A 180 -21.43 -13.10 13.43
CA ALA A 180 -22.75 -12.49 13.30
C ALA A 180 -22.72 -11.09 12.63
N ASP A 181 -21.64 -10.33 12.86
CA ASP A 181 -21.42 -8.96 12.40
C ASP A 181 -20.34 -8.84 11.32
N LEU A 182 -20.04 -9.92 10.58
CA LEU A 182 -18.98 -9.93 9.59
C LEU A 182 -19.20 -8.89 8.47
N LEU A 183 -18.08 -8.51 7.84
CA LEU A 183 -18.04 -7.66 6.65
C LEU A 183 -17.69 -8.51 5.42
N TRP A 184 -18.48 -8.40 4.37
CA TRP A 184 -18.28 -9.18 3.17
C TRP A 184 -18.27 -8.33 1.90
N GLY A 185 -17.24 -8.51 1.06
CA GLY A 185 -17.17 -7.94 -0.28
C GLY A 185 -17.29 -9.02 -1.36
N SER A 186 -18.25 -8.86 -2.25
CA SER A 186 -18.45 -9.77 -3.38
C SER A 186 -17.42 -9.51 -4.49
N PRO A 187 -17.19 -10.48 -5.41
CA PRO A 187 -16.30 -10.27 -6.56
C PRO A 187 -16.80 -9.20 -7.54
N PHE A 188 -18.06 -8.77 -7.40
CA PHE A 188 -18.70 -7.78 -8.27
C PHE A 188 -18.87 -6.41 -7.59
N GLY A 189 -18.19 -6.16 -6.46
CA GLY A 189 -18.18 -4.88 -5.75
C GLY A 189 -19.37 -4.66 -4.80
N ALA A 190 -20.31 -5.60 -4.68
CA ALA A 190 -21.37 -5.50 -3.67
C ALA A 190 -20.82 -5.78 -2.26
N THR A 191 -21.29 -5.04 -1.27
CA THR A 191 -20.95 -5.22 0.14
C THR A 191 -22.14 -5.77 0.91
N VAL A 192 -21.88 -6.71 1.83
CA VAL A 192 -22.89 -7.32 2.70
C VAL A 192 -22.39 -7.23 4.14
N HIS A 193 -23.27 -6.83 5.06
CA HIS A 193 -22.94 -6.71 6.47
C HIS A 193 -23.78 -7.69 7.28
N GLY A 194 -23.12 -8.51 8.08
CA GLY A 194 -23.73 -9.48 8.97
C GLY A 194 -23.97 -10.87 8.34
N TYR A 195 -24.08 -11.84 9.24
CA TYR A 195 -24.25 -13.26 8.89
C TYR A 195 -25.54 -13.52 8.11
N GLU A 196 -26.69 -13.09 8.62
CA GLU A 196 -27.99 -13.43 8.06
C GLU A 196 -28.16 -13.00 6.59
N PRO A 197 -27.81 -11.75 6.18
CA PRO A 197 -27.89 -11.35 4.78
C PRO A 197 -26.97 -12.15 3.87
N LEU A 198 -25.72 -12.43 4.32
CA LEU A 198 -24.77 -13.21 3.53
C LEU A 198 -25.20 -14.66 3.40
N HIS A 199 -25.64 -15.27 4.50
CA HIS A 199 -26.11 -16.65 4.52
C HIS A 199 -27.33 -16.84 3.59
N ALA A 200 -28.28 -15.91 3.61
CA ALA A 200 -29.43 -15.92 2.69
C ALA A 200 -29.00 -15.85 1.21
N ILE A 201 -27.95 -15.10 0.89
CA ILE A 201 -27.37 -15.06 -0.46
C ILE A 201 -26.78 -16.43 -0.82
N HIS A 202 -25.98 -17.03 0.05
CA HIS A 202 -25.36 -18.31 -0.19
C HIS A 202 -26.39 -19.44 -0.33
N LEU A 203 -27.42 -19.48 0.51
CA LEU A 203 -28.57 -20.40 0.38
C LEU A 203 -29.23 -20.29 -1.00
N ARG A 204 -29.54 -19.06 -1.42
CA ARG A 204 -30.18 -18.82 -2.72
C ARG A 204 -29.31 -19.29 -3.89
N LEU A 205 -28.03 -18.97 -3.86
CA LEU A 205 -27.09 -19.38 -4.92
C LEU A 205 -27.00 -20.91 -5.03
N LYS A 206 -26.99 -21.61 -3.92
CA LYS A 206 -26.93 -23.08 -3.89
C LYS A 206 -28.24 -23.73 -4.34
N GLN A 207 -29.38 -23.22 -3.91
CA GLN A 207 -30.73 -23.70 -4.32
C GLN A 207 -31.01 -23.50 -5.82
N GLN A 208 -30.49 -22.43 -6.42
CA GLN A 208 -30.68 -22.15 -7.85
C GLN A 208 -29.72 -22.96 -8.75
N GLY A 209 -28.99 -23.92 -8.22
CA GLY A 209 -27.98 -24.66 -8.98
C GLY A 209 -26.78 -23.78 -9.44
N ARG A 210 -26.77 -22.55 -9.01
CA ARG A 210 -25.71 -21.56 -9.31
C ARG A 210 -24.51 -21.68 -8.34
N GLY A 211 -24.35 -22.84 -7.69
CA GLY A 211 -23.20 -23.09 -6.81
C GLY A 211 -21.85 -23.05 -7.52
N GLY A 212 -21.85 -22.71 -8.80
CA GLY A 212 -20.64 -22.65 -9.61
C GLY A 212 -20.15 -24.03 -10.04
N PRO A 213 -19.07 -24.08 -10.82
CA PRO A 213 -18.40 -25.31 -11.22
C PRO A 213 -17.77 -26.00 -10.01
N ALA A 214 -17.36 -27.28 -10.18
CA ALA A 214 -16.46 -27.92 -9.22
C ALA A 214 -15.30 -26.95 -8.92
N SER A 215 -14.89 -26.89 -7.67
CA SER A 215 -13.86 -25.94 -7.27
C SER A 215 -12.94 -26.57 -6.23
N ARG A 216 -11.69 -26.11 -6.20
CA ARG A 216 -10.70 -26.49 -5.21
C ARG A 216 -10.28 -25.25 -4.42
N PHE A 217 -10.30 -25.37 -3.09
CA PHE A 217 -9.84 -24.31 -2.19
C PHE A 217 -8.40 -24.59 -1.75
N GLU A 218 -7.57 -23.57 -1.79
CA GLU A 218 -6.13 -23.65 -1.48
C GLU A 218 -5.72 -22.49 -0.60
N LEU A 219 -5.04 -22.80 0.51
CA LEU A 219 -4.41 -21.78 1.35
C LEU A 219 -3.16 -21.28 0.63
N VAL A 220 -3.12 -19.98 0.32
CA VAL A 220 -1.99 -19.35 -0.38
C VAL A 220 -1.00 -18.76 0.62
N LYS A 221 -1.49 -18.00 1.60
CA LYS A 221 -0.64 -17.35 2.61
C LYS A 221 -1.45 -17.01 3.85
N VAL A 222 -0.78 -17.08 5.00
CA VAL A 222 -1.30 -16.60 6.29
C VAL A 222 -0.33 -15.61 6.89
N LEU A 223 -0.85 -14.62 7.57
CA LEU A 223 -0.14 -13.65 8.40
C LEU A 223 -0.85 -13.56 9.75
N ALA A 224 -0.10 -13.62 10.85
CA ALA A 224 -0.61 -13.42 12.20
C ALA A 224 -0.13 -12.06 12.75
N PRO A 225 -0.89 -10.95 12.57
CA PRO A 225 -0.44 -9.62 13.01
C PRO A 225 -0.56 -9.43 14.53
N ALA A 226 -1.29 -10.28 15.21
CA ALA A 226 -1.41 -10.33 16.66
C ALA A 226 -1.93 -11.71 17.10
N PRO A 227 -1.73 -12.12 18.36
CA PRO A 227 -2.37 -13.31 18.90
C PRO A 227 -3.88 -13.26 18.76
N GLY A 228 -4.48 -14.32 18.15
CA GLY A 228 -5.91 -14.41 17.92
C GLY A 228 -6.43 -13.63 16.73
N ILE A 229 -5.56 -13.12 15.85
CA ILE A 229 -5.92 -12.51 14.57
C ILE A 229 -5.13 -13.22 13.46
N ALA A 230 -5.82 -13.62 12.38
CA ALA A 230 -5.21 -14.18 11.20
C ALA A 230 -5.74 -13.50 9.94
N LEU A 231 -4.85 -13.17 9.02
CA LEU A 231 -5.14 -12.73 7.67
C LEU A 231 -4.78 -13.88 6.73
N ALA A 232 -5.75 -14.46 6.04
CA ALA A 232 -5.54 -15.62 5.20
C ALA A 232 -5.94 -15.31 3.75
N GLN A 233 -5.03 -15.52 2.81
CA GLN A 233 -5.34 -15.54 1.39
C GLN A 233 -5.67 -16.98 0.99
N ILE A 234 -6.91 -17.19 0.53
CA ILE A 234 -7.41 -18.46 0.07
C ILE A 234 -7.86 -18.31 -1.38
N ARG A 235 -7.34 -19.19 -2.23
CA ARG A 235 -7.75 -19.29 -3.63
C ARG A 235 -8.88 -20.30 -3.76
N ARG A 236 -9.95 -19.94 -4.45
CA ARG A 236 -10.93 -20.86 -5.01
C ARG A 236 -10.62 -21.01 -6.51
N ALA A 237 -10.05 -22.13 -6.90
CA ALA A 237 -9.85 -22.48 -8.30
C ALA A 237 -11.13 -23.14 -8.85
N ALA A 238 -11.79 -22.52 -9.82
CA ALA A 238 -12.87 -23.14 -10.56
C ALA A 238 -12.30 -24.24 -11.46
N LEU A 239 -12.96 -25.41 -11.52
CA LEU A 239 -12.50 -26.56 -12.30
C LEU A 239 -13.40 -26.77 -13.53
N GLY A 240 -12.77 -27.07 -14.66
CA GLY A 240 -13.46 -27.49 -15.86
C GLY A 240 -14.01 -28.92 -15.76
N PRO A 241 -14.71 -29.42 -16.79
CA PRO A 241 -15.22 -30.79 -16.85
C PRO A 241 -14.11 -31.87 -16.78
N ASP A 242 -12.90 -31.50 -17.14
CA ASP A 242 -11.70 -32.34 -17.09
C ASP A 242 -11.01 -32.34 -15.72
N GLY A 243 -11.55 -31.59 -14.76
CA GLY A 243 -10.98 -31.43 -13.42
C GLY A 243 -9.78 -30.48 -13.35
N GLN A 244 -9.41 -29.82 -14.45
CA GLN A 244 -8.34 -28.83 -14.46
C GLN A 244 -8.86 -27.44 -14.12
N PRO A 245 -8.05 -26.55 -13.52
CA PRO A 245 -8.42 -25.17 -13.30
C PRO A 245 -8.81 -24.47 -14.61
N VAL A 246 -9.91 -23.70 -14.59
CA VAL A 246 -10.28 -22.87 -15.74
C VAL A 246 -9.28 -21.74 -15.91
N GLU A 247 -8.95 -21.43 -17.16
CA GLU A 247 -8.07 -20.31 -17.48
C GLU A 247 -8.68 -18.97 -17.05
N PRO A 248 -7.87 -18.03 -16.56
CA PRO A 248 -8.32 -16.69 -16.23
C PRO A 248 -8.94 -15.98 -17.44
N SER A 249 -10.08 -15.30 -17.22
CA SER A 249 -10.80 -14.55 -18.26
C SER A 249 -11.26 -13.20 -17.73
N HIS A 250 -11.34 -12.21 -18.62
CA HIS A 250 -12.02 -10.93 -18.33
C HIS A 250 -13.54 -11.08 -18.36
N ASP A 251 -14.07 -12.11 -19.02
CA ASP A 251 -15.49 -12.45 -19.00
C ASP A 251 -15.82 -13.26 -17.74
N LEU A 252 -16.53 -12.64 -16.82
CA LEU A 252 -16.98 -13.22 -15.56
C LEU A 252 -18.40 -13.78 -15.62
N THR A 253 -19.00 -13.89 -16.80
CA THR A 253 -20.32 -14.53 -16.98
C THR A 253 -20.25 -16.04 -16.91
N GLY A 254 -19.08 -16.60 -17.23
CA GLY A 254 -18.76 -18.02 -17.10
C GLY A 254 -18.12 -18.38 -15.75
N PRO A 255 -17.62 -19.64 -15.62
CA PRO A 255 -16.86 -20.06 -14.46
C PRO A 255 -15.55 -19.25 -14.33
N PHE A 256 -15.25 -18.77 -13.13
CA PHE A 256 -14.01 -18.05 -12.83
C PHE A 256 -13.45 -18.43 -11.46
N SER A 257 -12.14 -18.29 -11.32
CA SER A 257 -11.42 -18.48 -10.07
C SER A 257 -11.36 -17.17 -9.26
N GLU A 258 -11.24 -17.27 -7.95
CA GLU A 258 -11.21 -16.12 -7.04
C GLU A 258 -10.04 -16.22 -6.07
N MET A 259 -9.52 -15.07 -5.69
CA MET A 259 -8.69 -14.89 -4.51
C MET A 259 -9.51 -14.20 -3.44
N VAL A 260 -9.56 -14.76 -2.25
CA VAL A 260 -10.30 -14.18 -1.12
C VAL A 260 -9.32 -13.87 0.00
N LEU A 261 -9.36 -12.63 0.50
CA LEU A 261 -8.70 -12.28 1.74
C LEU A 261 -9.71 -12.47 2.89
N TYR A 262 -9.45 -13.43 3.77
CA TYR A 262 -10.20 -13.64 5.00
C TYR A 262 -9.50 -13.01 6.20
N VAL A 263 -10.28 -12.36 7.06
CA VAL A 263 -9.86 -11.92 8.39
C VAL A 263 -10.51 -12.84 9.41
N LEU A 264 -9.69 -13.58 10.15
CA LEU A 264 -10.17 -14.45 11.22
C LEU A 264 -9.83 -13.84 12.58
N VAL A 265 -10.77 -13.94 13.51
CA VAL A 265 -10.62 -13.44 14.89
C VAL A 265 -11.01 -14.55 15.87
N ARG A 266 -10.15 -14.80 16.88
CA ARG A 266 -10.41 -15.79 17.94
C ARG A 266 -11.23 -15.14 19.05
N ARG A 267 -12.40 -15.73 19.35
CA ARG A 267 -13.27 -15.35 20.46
C ARG A 267 -13.78 -16.59 21.19
N GLY A 268 -13.68 -16.61 22.52
CA GLY A 268 -14.14 -17.75 23.33
C GLY A 268 -13.48 -19.08 22.98
N GLY A 269 -12.23 -19.06 22.50
CA GLY A 269 -11.50 -20.25 22.06
C GLY A 269 -11.79 -20.68 20.61
N THR A 270 -12.80 -20.10 19.94
CA THR A 270 -13.20 -20.40 18.56
C THR A 270 -12.70 -19.30 17.61
N TRP A 271 -12.29 -19.71 16.41
CA TRP A 271 -11.94 -18.79 15.32
C TRP A 271 -13.15 -18.50 14.46
N TRP A 272 -13.39 -17.22 14.19
CA TRP A 272 -14.52 -16.70 13.42
C TRP A 272 -14.03 -15.89 12.23
N VAL A 273 -14.67 -16.02 11.09
CA VAL A 273 -14.49 -15.12 9.94
C VAL A 273 -15.15 -13.79 10.27
N ALA A 274 -14.36 -12.75 10.49
CA ALA A 274 -14.84 -11.39 10.76
C ALA A 274 -15.01 -10.57 9.49
N ALA A 275 -14.24 -10.88 8.44
CA ALA A 275 -14.38 -10.24 7.14
C ALA A 275 -13.88 -11.15 6.01
N GLY A 276 -14.39 -10.91 4.79
CA GLY A 276 -13.87 -11.52 3.58
C GLY A 276 -14.06 -10.59 2.38
N GLN A 277 -13.06 -10.53 1.51
CA GLN A 277 -13.11 -9.79 0.26
C GLN A 277 -12.75 -10.70 -0.90
N ASN A 278 -13.71 -10.93 -1.78
CA ASN A 278 -13.50 -11.71 -3.01
C ASN A 278 -12.95 -10.84 -4.12
N THR A 279 -12.02 -11.38 -4.87
CA THR A 279 -11.44 -10.76 -6.06
C THR A 279 -11.34 -11.81 -7.17
N PRO A 280 -11.95 -11.61 -8.34
CA PRO A 280 -11.83 -12.56 -9.45
C PRO A 280 -10.39 -12.56 -9.96
N ILE A 281 -9.88 -13.76 -10.31
CA ILE A 281 -8.56 -13.90 -10.93
C ILE A 281 -8.74 -13.68 -12.43
N GLN A 282 -8.16 -12.59 -12.93
CA GLN A 282 -8.17 -12.20 -14.33
C GLN A 282 -6.76 -12.29 -14.94
N PRO A 283 -6.64 -12.39 -16.28
CA PRO A 283 -5.34 -12.26 -16.92
C PRO A 283 -4.72 -10.89 -16.63
N PRO A 284 -3.39 -10.75 -16.65
CA PRO A 284 -2.76 -9.46 -16.51
C PRO A 284 -3.27 -8.50 -17.60
N PRO A 285 -3.38 -7.20 -17.29
CA PRO A 285 -3.68 -6.21 -18.33
C PRO A 285 -2.59 -6.27 -19.41
N GLY A 286 -3.02 -6.32 -20.66
CA GLY A 286 -2.14 -6.33 -21.84
C GLY A 286 -1.41 -4.99 -22.02
#